data_aa3d6a6d4c184ba54b903ccf0e071cba
#
_entry.id   aa3d6a6d4c184ba54b903ccf0e071cba
#
_cell.length_a   1.000
_cell.length_b   1.000
_cell.length_c   1.000
_cell.angle_alpha   90.00
_cell.angle_beta   90.00
_cell.angle_gamma   90.00
#
_symmetry.space_group_name_H-M   'P 1'
#
loop_
_entity.id
_entity.type
_entity.pdbx_description
1 polymer ?
#
loop_
_entity_poly.entity_id
_entity_poly.type
_entity_poly.pdbx_seq_one_letter_code
_entity_poly.pdbx_strand_id
1 'polypeptide(L)'
;IGGKENVAAFTHCATRMRFVLNDTSKADVEKIKAIPCVKGTFTQAGQFQVIIGPEVATFYNDFVGQTGVSGESKEEVKKAAKKNMNIVQRAVAGLAEIFAPLIPAIIVGGLILGFRNVIGDMKLFEDGTKTLVEISQFWAGTHSFLWLIGEAIFHFLPVGVVWSIAKKMGADQMLGIVIGITLVSPQLLNAYSAGNGAAAPV
;
A
#
# COMPACT_ATOMS: atom_id res chain seq x y z
N ILE A 1 1.07 -16.48 -24.11
CA ILE A 1 1.47 -16.87 -22.76
C ILE A 1 2.17 -18.23 -22.67
N GLY A 2 2.47 -18.86 -23.84
CA GLY A 2 3.19 -20.14 -23.91
C GLY A 2 2.32 -21.39 -23.71
N GLY A 3 1.01 -21.30 -23.95
CA GLY A 3 0.04 -22.39 -23.78
C GLY A 3 -0.46 -22.56 -22.35
N LYS A 4 -1.49 -23.40 -22.18
CA LYS A 4 -2.12 -23.64 -20.86
C LYS A 4 -1.16 -24.29 -19.86
N GLU A 5 -0.25 -25.12 -20.31
CA GLU A 5 0.77 -25.80 -19.50
C GLU A 5 1.73 -24.80 -18.82
N ASN A 6 1.88 -23.60 -19.42
CA ASN A 6 2.73 -22.57 -18.87
C ASN A 6 2.03 -21.72 -17.80
N VAL A 7 0.72 -21.85 -17.64
CA VAL A 7 -0.07 -21.10 -16.66
C VAL A 7 -0.15 -21.91 -15.37
N ALA A 8 0.62 -21.49 -14.35
CA ALA A 8 0.60 -22.11 -13.04
C ALA A 8 -0.63 -21.68 -12.22
N ALA A 9 -1.05 -20.41 -12.37
CA ALA A 9 -2.23 -19.85 -11.73
C ALA A 9 -2.63 -18.56 -12.44
N PHE A 10 -3.90 -18.18 -12.41
CA PHE A 10 -4.34 -16.88 -12.91
C PHE A 10 -5.59 -16.37 -12.20
N THR A 11 -5.76 -15.07 -12.20
CA THR A 11 -6.93 -14.34 -11.70
C THR A 11 -7.05 -13.00 -12.42
N HIS A 12 -8.07 -12.23 -12.10
CA HIS A 12 -8.18 -10.85 -12.57
C HIS A 12 -8.48 -9.87 -11.44
N CYS A 13 -8.21 -8.60 -11.68
CA CYS A 13 -8.69 -7.48 -10.88
C CYS A 13 -9.61 -6.60 -11.73
N ALA A 14 -9.94 -5.38 -11.27
CA ALA A 14 -10.87 -4.49 -11.98
C ALA A 14 -10.44 -4.12 -13.43
N THR A 15 -9.15 -4.21 -13.76
CA THR A 15 -8.62 -3.74 -15.05
C THR A 15 -7.57 -4.66 -15.69
N ARG A 16 -7.15 -5.76 -15.02
CA ARG A 16 -5.99 -6.56 -15.46
C ARG A 16 -6.21 -8.03 -15.25
N MET A 17 -5.77 -8.83 -16.23
CA MET A 17 -5.50 -10.24 -16.03
C MET A 17 -4.14 -10.41 -15.36
N ARG A 18 -4.02 -11.35 -14.44
CA ARG A 18 -2.78 -11.65 -13.67
C ARG A 18 -2.48 -13.13 -13.82
N PHE A 19 -1.36 -13.44 -14.40
CA PHE A 19 -0.89 -14.80 -14.62
C PHE A 19 0.37 -15.08 -13.81
N VAL A 20 0.45 -16.23 -13.20
CA VAL A 20 1.72 -16.81 -12.74
C VAL A 20 2.14 -17.82 -13.81
N LEU A 21 3.21 -17.53 -14.50
CA LEU A 21 3.75 -18.39 -15.55
C LEU A 21 4.88 -19.23 -14.98
N ASN A 22 4.94 -20.50 -15.40
CA ASN A 22 6.07 -21.40 -15.08
C ASN A 22 7.37 -20.90 -15.73
N ASP A 23 7.24 -20.38 -16.96
CA ASP A 23 8.35 -19.81 -17.72
C ASP A 23 7.85 -18.53 -18.42
N THR A 24 8.32 -17.38 -17.93
CA THR A 24 7.93 -16.07 -18.47
C THR A 24 8.50 -15.80 -19.86
N SER A 25 9.59 -16.49 -20.26
CA SER A 25 10.20 -16.32 -21.58
C SER A 25 9.33 -16.85 -22.72
N LYS A 26 8.39 -17.75 -22.42
CA LYS A 26 7.42 -18.30 -23.38
C LYS A 26 6.26 -17.34 -23.71
N ALA A 27 6.14 -16.24 -23.00
CA ALA A 27 5.13 -15.24 -23.27
C ALA A 27 5.56 -14.35 -24.45
N ASP A 28 4.89 -14.49 -25.58
CA ASP A 28 5.11 -13.62 -26.75
C ASP A 28 4.44 -12.27 -26.51
N VAL A 29 5.20 -11.35 -25.92
CA VAL A 29 4.72 -10.03 -25.50
C VAL A 29 4.19 -9.22 -26.68
N GLU A 30 4.83 -9.31 -27.85
CA GLU A 30 4.44 -8.56 -29.03
C GLU A 30 3.10 -9.05 -29.59
N LYS A 31 2.90 -10.37 -29.65
CA LYS A 31 1.58 -10.91 -30.05
C LYS A 31 0.49 -10.59 -29.03
N ILE A 32 0.79 -10.56 -27.74
CA ILE A 32 -0.17 -10.19 -26.71
C ILE A 32 -0.56 -8.72 -26.83
N LYS A 33 0.40 -7.82 -27.07
CA LYS A 33 0.12 -6.39 -27.27
C LYS A 33 -0.65 -6.10 -28.56
N ALA A 34 -0.54 -6.96 -29.57
CA ALA A 34 -1.29 -6.85 -30.83
C ALA A 34 -2.78 -7.18 -30.67
N ILE A 35 -3.22 -7.75 -29.57
CA ILE A 35 -4.63 -8.02 -29.29
C ILE A 35 -5.36 -6.70 -29.03
N PRO A 36 -6.43 -6.35 -29.75
CA PRO A 36 -7.05 -5.01 -29.72
C PRO A 36 -7.51 -4.54 -28.31
N CYS A 37 -7.92 -5.46 -27.45
CA CYS A 37 -8.36 -5.13 -26.08
C CYS A 37 -7.18 -4.99 -25.10
N VAL A 38 -5.95 -5.34 -25.49
CA VAL A 38 -4.77 -5.24 -24.62
C VAL A 38 -4.16 -3.84 -24.70
N LYS A 39 -4.08 -3.15 -23.56
CA LYS A 39 -3.51 -1.81 -23.45
C LYS A 39 -2.05 -1.83 -23.05
N GLY A 40 -1.53 -2.96 -22.60
CA GLY A 40 -0.13 -3.13 -22.22
C GLY A 40 0.10 -4.38 -21.37
N THR A 41 1.38 -4.70 -21.16
CA THR A 41 1.81 -5.83 -20.34
C THR A 41 3.00 -5.43 -19.47
N PHE A 42 3.12 -6.03 -18.29
CA PHE A 42 4.30 -5.91 -17.44
C PHE A 42 4.40 -7.08 -16.46
N THR A 43 5.56 -7.28 -15.90
CA THR A 43 5.79 -8.30 -14.85
C THR A 43 6.08 -7.61 -13.53
N GLN A 44 5.31 -7.96 -12.50
CA GLN A 44 5.50 -7.43 -11.16
C GLN A 44 5.16 -8.48 -10.11
N ALA A 45 5.98 -8.57 -9.07
CA ALA A 45 5.75 -9.47 -7.94
C ALA A 45 5.53 -10.94 -8.36
N GLY A 46 6.31 -11.44 -9.35
CA GLY A 46 6.20 -12.80 -9.87
C GLY A 46 4.97 -13.08 -10.72
N GLN A 47 4.19 -12.04 -11.08
CA GLN A 47 3.00 -12.15 -11.92
C GLN A 47 3.22 -11.43 -13.26
N PHE A 48 2.92 -12.09 -14.34
CA PHE A 48 2.78 -11.48 -15.67
C PHE A 48 1.38 -10.87 -15.77
N GLN A 49 1.29 -9.57 -15.98
CA GLN A 49 0.03 -8.82 -15.98
C GLN A 49 -0.28 -8.27 -17.36
N VAL A 50 -1.53 -8.43 -17.80
CA VAL A 50 -2.04 -7.91 -19.06
C VAL A 50 -3.16 -6.91 -18.74
N ILE A 51 -2.95 -5.65 -19.14
CA ILE A 51 -3.90 -4.56 -18.91
C ILE A 51 -4.98 -4.62 -20.00
N ILE A 52 -6.21 -4.81 -19.59
CA ILE A 52 -7.40 -4.85 -20.47
C ILE A 52 -8.28 -3.61 -20.26
N GLY A 53 -8.52 -3.24 -19.02
CA GLY A 53 -9.46 -2.18 -18.66
C GLY A 53 -10.76 -2.75 -18.08
N PRO A 54 -11.87 -1.98 -18.14
CA PRO A 54 -13.14 -2.38 -17.51
C PRO A 54 -13.73 -3.67 -18.06
N GLU A 55 -13.36 -4.07 -19.29
CA GLU A 55 -13.84 -5.30 -19.96
C GLU A 55 -13.12 -6.58 -19.49
N VAL A 56 -12.24 -6.48 -18.50
CA VAL A 56 -11.42 -7.60 -18.02
C VAL A 56 -12.25 -8.80 -17.55
N ALA A 57 -13.44 -8.58 -16.98
CA ALA A 57 -14.31 -9.66 -16.53
C ALA A 57 -14.85 -10.50 -17.71
N THR A 58 -15.24 -9.84 -18.80
CA THR A 58 -15.65 -10.51 -20.03
C THR A 58 -14.49 -11.30 -20.63
N PHE A 59 -13.33 -10.67 -20.75
CA PHE A 59 -12.11 -11.32 -21.24
C PHE A 59 -11.72 -12.54 -20.39
N TYR A 60 -11.85 -12.43 -19.05
CA TYR A 60 -11.60 -13.55 -18.14
C TYR A 60 -12.53 -14.72 -18.40
N ASN A 61 -13.84 -14.48 -18.56
CA ASN A 61 -14.82 -15.53 -18.83
C ASN A 61 -14.56 -16.21 -20.18
N ASP A 62 -14.23 -15.43 -21.22
CA ASP A 62 -13.87 -15.96 -22.54
C ASP A 62 -12.59 -16.80 -22.47
N PHE A 63 -11.58 -16.32 -21.72
CA PHE A 63 -10.34 -17.06 -21.51
C PHE A 63 -10.58 -18.39 -20.81
N VAL A 64 -11.38 -18.42 -19.75
CA VAL A 64 -11.78 -19.65 -19.04
C VAL A 64 -12.53 -20.59 -19.97
N GLY A 65 -13.51 -20.05 -20.73
CA GLY A 65 -14.31 -20.83 -21.66
C GLY A 65 -13.51 -21.49 -22.79
N GLN A 66 -12.51 -20.75 -23.32
CA GLN A 66 -11.68 -21.27 -24.42
C GLN A 66 -10.56 -22.21 -23.96
N THR A 67 -9.98 -21.96 -22.80
CA THR A 67 -8.81 -22.72 -22.31
C THR A 67 -9.21 -23.91 -21.44
N GLY A 68 -10.41 -23.89 -20.85
CA GLY A 68 -10.86 -24.88 -19.87
C GLY A 68 -10.08 -24.86 -18.56
N VAL A 69 -9.22 -23.82 -18.34
CA VAL A 69 -8.44 -23.65 -17.10
C VAL A 69 -9.32 -22.88 -16.12
N SER A 70 -9.51 -23.40 -14.90
CA SER A 70 -10.23 -22.69 -13.86
C SER A 70 -9.33 -21.60 -13.24
N GLY A 71 -9.87 -20.40 -13.08
CA GLY A 71 -9.19 -19.35 -12.34
C GLY A 71 -9.11 -19.66 -10.85
N GLU A 72 -8.06 -19.19 -10.21
CA GLU A 72 -7.82 -19.39 -8.79
C GLU A 72 -8.14 -18.14 -7.97
N SER A 73 -8.28 -18.30 -6.66
CA SER A 73 -8.46 -17.17 -5.76
C SER A 73 -7.22 -16.24 -5.79
N LYS A 74 -7.43 -14.98 -5.43
CA LYS A 74 -6.31 -14.00 -5.37
C LYS A 74 -5.19 -14.45 -4.42
N GLU A 75 -5.55 -15.17 -3.37
CA GLU A 75 -4.62 -15.71 -2.37
C GLU A 75 -3.78 -16.85 -2.95
N GLU A 76 -4.38 -17.75 -3.73
CA GLU A 76 -3.68 -18.86 -4.37
C GLU A 76 -2.72 -18.36 -5.45
N VAL A 77 -3.16 -17.40 -6.27
CA VAL A 77 -2.30 -16.74 -7.27
C VAL A 77 -1.13 -16.01 -6.58
N LYS A 78 -1.34 -15.35 -5.43
CA LYS A 78 -0.25 -14.77 -4.65
C LYS A 78 0.72 -15.80 -4.11
N LYS A 79 0.23 -16.93 -3.61
CA LYS A 79 1.09 -18.02 -3.11
C LYS A 79 1.94 -18.62 -4.25
N ALA A 80 1.33 -18.86 -5.42
CA ALA A 80 2.04 -19.35 -6.59
C ALA A 80 3.10 -18.33 -7.07
N ALA A 81 2.77 -17.05 -7.12
CA ALA A 81 3.69 -15.98 -7.51
C ALA A 81 4.93 -15.89 -6.60
N LYS A 82 4.79 -16.16 -5.29
CA LYS A 82 5.91 -16.14 -4.33
C LYS A 82 7.00 -17.17 -4.67
N LYS A 83 6.66 -18.26 -5.36
CA LYS A 83 7.65 -19.27 -5.79
C LYS A 83 8.62 -18.71 -6.85
N ASN A 84 8.13 -17.79 -7.68
CA ASN A 84 8.89 -17.18 -8.78
C ASN A 84 9.69 -15.94 -8.34
N MET A 85 9.65 -15.57 -7.06
CA MET A 85 10.35 -14.42 -6.52
C MET A 85 11.71 -14.82 -5.92
N ASN A 86 12.73 -13.98 -6.16
CA ASN A 86 13.98 -14.09 -5.42
C ASN A 86 13.80 -13.63 -3.96
N ILE A 87 14.82 -13.86 -3.11
CA ILE A 87 14.75 -13.55 -1.67
C ILE A 87 14.47 -12.06 -1.43
N VAL A 88 15.10 -11.17 -2.18
CA VAL A 88 14.91 -9.71 -2.03
C VAL A 88 13.49 -9.30 -2.42
N GLN A 89 13.00 -9.79 -3.57
CA GLN A 89 11.63 -9.53 -4.02
C GLN A 89 10.59 -10.04 -3.01
N ARG A 90 10.84 -11.19 -2.41
CA ARG A 90 9.97 -11.78 -1.37
C ARG A 90 9.96 -10.93 -0.10
N ALA A 91 11.11 -10.39 0.32
CA ALA A 91 11.21 -9.49 1.46
C ALA A 91 10.45 -8.18 1.21
N VAL A 92 10.66 -7.56 0.04
CA VAL A 92 9.94 -6.32 -0.37
C VAL A 92 8.43 -6.55 -0.46
N ALA A 93 7.99 -7.65 -1.09
CA ALA A 93 6.57 -8.00 -1.15
C ALA A 93 5.97 -8.22 0.24
N GLY A 94 6.75 -8.86 1.15
CA GLY A 94 6.37 -9.04 2.54
C GLY A 94 6.17 -7.73 3.28
N LEU A 95 7.06 -6.78 3.07
CA LEU A 95 6.97 -5.44 3.64
C LEU A 95 5.74 -4.68 3.08
N ALA A 96 5.53 -4.71 1.77
CA ALA A 96 4.37 -4.09 1.14
C ALA A 96 3.04 -4.64 1.69
N GLU A 97 2.94 -5.94 1.96
CA GLU A 97 1.74 -6.56 2.56
C GLU A 97 1.47 -6.05 3.99
N ILE A 98 2.51 -5.68 4.74
CA ILE A 98 2.38 -5.11 6.09
C ILE A 98 1.85 -3.68 6.01
N PHE A 99 2.35 -2.88 5.08
CA PHE A 99 1.96 -1.47 4.94
C PHE A 99 0.64 -1.27 4.20
N ALA A 100 0.23 -2.20 3.34
CA ALA A 100 -0.98 -2.07 2.52
C ALA A 100 -2.25 -1.65 3.30
N PRO A 101 -2.58 -2.23 4.46
CA PRO A 101 -3.75 -1.82 5.23
C PRO A 101 -3.61 -0.43 5.88
N LEU A 102 -2.39 0.10 6.01
CA LEU A 102 -2.10 1.38 6.63
C LEU A 102 -2.08 2.54 5.61
N ILE A 103 -1.91 2.25 4.32
CA ILE A 103 -1.81 3.25 3.25
C ILE A 103 -2.98 4.24 3.27
N PRO A 104 -4.26 3.85 3.39
CA PRO A 104 -5.36 4.81 3.42
C PRO A 104 -5.25 5.80 4.57
N ALA A 105 -4.87 5.34 5.77
CA ALA A 105 -4.70 6.21 6.93
C ALA A 105 -3.52 7.18 6.75
N ILE A 106 -2.39 6.71 6.20
CA ILE A 106 -1.21 7.54 5.90
C ILE A 106 -1.57 8.63 4.88
N ILE A 107 -2.31 8.28 3.82
CA ILE A 107 -2.74 9.26 2.80
C ILE A 107 -3.63 10.32 3.43
N VAL A 108 -4.65 9.92 4.21
CA VAL A 108 -5.55 10.86 4.88
C VAL A 108 -4.79 11.75 5.85
N GLY A 109 -3.91 11.19 6.69
CA GLY A 109 -3.07 11.96 7.61
C GLY A 109 -2.18 12.96 6.88
N GLY A 110 -1.52 12.53 5.79
CA GLY A 110 -0.69 13.41 4.96
C GLY A 110 -1.48 14.55 4.32
N LEU A 111 -2.70 14.28 3.82
CA LEU A 111 -3.57 15.32 3.26
C LEU A 111 -4.02 16.32 4.33
N ILE A 112 -4.38 15.86 5.53
CA ILE A 112 -4.76 16.73 6.66
C ILE A 112 -3.59 17.63 7.05
N LEU A 113 -2.38 17.08 7.19
CA LEU A 113 -1.19 17.87 7.52
C LEU A 113 -0.80 18.83 6.39
N GLY A 114 -0.93 18.38 5.13
CA GLY A 114 -0.72 19.24 3.96
C GLY A 114 -1.67 20.43 3.95
N PHE A 115 -2.96 20.22 4.16
CA PHE A 115 -3.95 21.29 4.27
C PHE A 115 -3.67 22.22 5.45
N ARG A 116 -3.32 21.65 6.61
CA ARG A 116 -2.88 22.41 7.78
C ARG A 116 -1.73 23.36 7.47
N ASN A 117 -0.70 22.88 6.75
CA ASN A 117 0.44 23.70 6.38
C ASN A 117 0.05 24.82 5.41
N VAL A 118 -0.87 24.57 4.48
CA VAL A 118 -1.39 25.63 3.59
C VAL A 118 -2.00 26.76 4.39
N ILE A 119 -2.85 26.48 5.37
CA ILE A 119 -3.51 27.54 6.18
C ILE A 119 -2.57 28.20 7.19
N GLY A 120 -1.51 27.50 7.63
CA GLY A 120 -0.57 27.99 8.65
C GLY A 120 0.66 28.70 8.09
N ASP A 121 1.14 28.30 6.91
CA ASP A 121 2.43 28.77 6.40
C ASP A 121 2.30 29.70 5.18
N MET A 122 1.18 29.60 4.43
CA MET A 122 0.99 30.44 3.24
C MET A 122 0.51 31.85 3.63
N LYS A 123 1.35 32.82 3.38
CA LYS A 123 1.06 34.24 3.61
C LYS A 123 0.29 34.80 2.40
N LEU A 124 -1.04 34.73 2.47
CA LEU A 124 -1.96 35.13 1.40
C LEU A 124 -2.72 36.43 1.70
N PHE A 125 -2.58 36.97 2.91
CA PHE A 125 -3.34 38.12 3.40
C PHE A 125 -2.46 39.30 3.74
N GLU A 126 -3.04 40.50 3.78
CA GLU A 126 -2.34 41.76 4.07
C GLU A 126 -1.06 41.91 3.22
N ASP A 127 -1.21 41.91 1.89
CA ASP A 127 -0.12 42.04 0.91
C ASP A 127 0.99 40.99 1.06
N GLY A 128 0.62 39.75 1.44
CA GLY A 128 1.56 38.64 1.57
C GLY A 128 2.35 38.64 2.89
N THR A 129 1.87 39.31 3.91
CA THR A 129 2.55 39.37 5.24
C THR A 129 1.96 38.41 6.25
N LYS A 130 0.63 38.12 6.17
CA LYS A 130 -0.08 37.29 7.15
C LYS A 130 -0.65 36.00 6.57
N THR A 131 -0.67 34.98 7.42
CA THR A 131 -1.30 33.69 7.17
C THR A 131 -2.79 33.72 7.60
N LEU A 132 -3.56 32.71 7.17
CA LEU A 132 -4.95 32.57 7.56
C LEU A 132 -5.12 32.38 9.08
N VAL A 133 -4.17 31.69 9.70
CA VAL A 133 -4.14 31.46 11.16
C VAL A 133 -3.93 32.76 11.95
N GLU A 134 -3.12 33.69 11.42
CA GLU A 134 -2.85 34.97 12.07
C GLU A 134 -4.01 35.96 12.02
N ILE A 135 -4.87 35.86 11.02
CA ILE A 135 -6.01 36.80 10.85
C ILE A 135 -7.31 36.28 11.46
N SER A 136 -7.40 34.99 11.84
CA SER A 136 -8.65 34.40 12.30
C SER A 136 -8.46 33.39 13.42
N GLN A 137 -9.07 33.65 14.57
CA GLN A 137 -9.09 32.74 15.73
C GLN A 137 -9.72 31.38 15.38
N PHE A 138 -10.73 31.36 14.52
CA PHE A 138 -11.35 30.12 14.05
C PHE A 138 -10.35 29.25 13.31
N TRP A 139 -9.56 29.85 12.39
CA TRP A 139 -8.55 29.10 11.64
C TRP A 139 -7.35 28.69 12.50
N ALA A 140 -7.01 29.47 13.53
CA ALA A 140 -6.00 29.07 14.52
C ALA A 140 -6.44 27.80 15.29
N GLY A 141 -7.70 27.75 15.73
CA GLY A 141 -8.27 26.56 16.37
C GLY A 141 -8.33 25.36 15.42
N THR A 142 -8.77 25.58 14.19
CA THR A 142 -8.81 24.54 13.14
C THR A 142 -7.42 23.99 12.85
N HIS A 143 -6.40 24.84 12.72
CA HIS A 143 -5.01 24.45 12.50
C HIS A 143 -4.48 23.54 13.63
N SER A 144 -4.79 23.87 14.89
CA SER A 144 -4.40 23.05 16.05
C SER A 144 -5.13 21.70 16.08
N PHE A 145 -6.41 21.69 15.72
CA PHE A 145 -7.21 20.47 15.65
C PHE A 145 -6.75 19.53 14.52
N LEU A 146 -6.42 20.07 13.35
CA LEU A 146 -5.89 19.31 12.23
C LEU A 146 -4.51 18.71 12.57
N TRP A 147 -3.70 19.41 13.37
CA TRP A 147 -2.45 18.86 13.89
C TRP A 147 -2.68 17.61 14.74
N LEU A 148 -3.62 17.70 15.68
CA LEU A 148 -3.94 16.58 16.57
C LEU A 148 -4.32 15.31 15.78
N ILE A 149 -5.17 15.44 14.75
CA ILE A 149 -5.62 14.29 13.96
C ILE A 149 -4.51 13.79 13.03
N GLY A 150 -3.87 14.69 12.29
CA GLY A 150 -2.87 14.31 11.28
C GLY A 150 -1.61 13.74 11.92
N GLU A 151 -1.14 14.32 13.00
CA GLU A 151 0.06 13.87 13.72
C GLU A 151 -0.18 12.52 14.42
N ALA A 152 -1.38 12.32 15.00
CA ALA A 152 -1.69 11.07 15.68
C ALA A 152 -1.52 9.83 14.77
N ILE A 153 -1.87 9.94 13.49
CA ILE A 153 -1.71 8.85 12.52
C ILE A 153 -0.23 8.46 12.38
N PHE A 154 0.67 9.43 12.31
CA PHE A 154 2.11 9.18 12.15
C PHE A 154 2.76 8.79 13.47
N HIS A 155 2.38 9.42 14.58
CA HIS A 155 2.91 9.10 15.90
C HIS A 155 2.57 7.66 16.31
N PHE A 156 1.32 7.22 16.08
CA PHE A 156 0.87 5.86 16.40
C PHE A 156 1.04 4.86 15.25
N LEU A 157 1.73 5.21 14.18
CA LEU A 157 1.99 4.31 13.06
C LEU A 157 2.62 2.97 13.49
N PRO A 158 3.55 2.90 14.47
CA PRO A 158 4.10 1.64 14.96
C PRO A 158 3.02 0.68 15.49
N VAL A 159 1.94 1.19 16.09
CA VAL A 159 0.81 0.36 16.55
C VAL A 159 0.14 -0.35 15.37
N GLY A 160 -0.13 0.39 14.30
CA GLY A 160 -0.69 -0.15 13.07
C GLY A 160 0.23 -1.17 12.39
N VAL A 161 1.54 -0.88 12.36
CA VAL A 161 2.54 -1.79 11.78
C VAL A 161 2.58 -3.11 12.54
N VAL A 162 2.68 -3.09 13.87
CA VAL A 162 2.73 -4.33 14.67
C VAL A 162 1.42 -5.10 14.61
N TRP A 163 0.27 -4.41 14.61
CA TRP A 163 -1.02 -5.04 14.36
C TRP A 163 -1.06 -5.76 12.98
N SER A 164 -0.58 -5.12 11.93
CA SER A 164 -0.55 -5.70 10.60
C SER A 164 0.40 -6.90 10.50
N ILE A 165 1.54 -6.85 11.21
CA ILE A 165 2.47 -7.98 11.32
C ILE A 165 1.80 -9.15 12.04
N ALA A 166 1.17 -8.92 13.20
CA ALA A 166 0.45 -9.95 13.96
C ALA A 166 -0.64 -10.62 13.09
N LYS A 167 -1.44 -9.82 12.40
CA LYS A 167 -2.45 -10.32 11.45
C LYS A 167 -1.85 -11.17 10.34
N LYS A 168 -0.74 -10.74 9.74
CA LYS A 168 -0.06 -11.47 8.67
C LYS A 168 0.53 -12.80 9.15
N MET A 169 1.02 -12.83 10.38
CA MET A 169 1.62 -14.03 10.98
C MET A 169 0.57 -14.99 11.58
N GLY A 170 -0.72 -14.61 11.60
CA GLY A 170 -1.76 -15.37 12.26
C GLY A 170 -1.65 -15.37 13.79
N ALA A 171 -0.92 -14.40 14.35
CA ALA A 171 -0.79 -14.20 15.79
C ALA A 171 -1.97 -13.37 16.33
N ASP A 172 -2.10 -13.31 17.66
CA ASP A 172 -3.13 -12.50 18.32
C ASP A 172 -2.92 -11.02 18.03
N GLN A 173 -3.94 -10.39 17.44
CA GLN A 173 -3.86 -9.01 17.00
C GLN A 173 -3.87 -8.01 18.16
N MET A 174 -4.53 -8.37 19.30
CA MET A 174 -4.52 -7.52 20.49
C MET A 174 -3.13 -7.45 21.12
N LEU A 175 -2.42 -8.58 21.19
CA LEU A 175 -1.03 -8.59 21.64
C LEU A 175 -0.16 -7.74 20.71
N GLY A 176 -0.40 -7.79 19.39
CA GLY A 176 0.26 -6.91 18.43
C GLY A 176 0.04 -5.42 18.73
N ILE A 177 -1.20 -5.04 19.03
CA ILE A 177 -1.54 -3.66 19.41
C ILE A 177 -0.83 -3.26 20.71
N VAL A 178 -0.84 -4.11 21.73
CA VAL A 178 -0.17 -3.84 23.03
C VAL A 178 1.32 -3.59 22.84
N ILE A 179 2.00 -4.42 22.05
CA ILE A 179 3.42 -4.21 21.70
C ILE A 179 3.61 -2.89 20.99
N GLY A 180 2.76 -2.56 20.01
CA GLY A 180 2.82 -1.29 19.29
C GLY A 180 2.64 -0.08 20.19
N ILE A 181 1.68 -0.12 21.13
CA ILE A 181 1.47 0.94 22.14
C ILE A 181 2.70 1.06 23.04
N THR A 182 3.31 -0.05 23.44
CA THR A 182 4.54 -0.03 24.24
C THR A 182 5.67 0.69 23.52
N LEU A 183 5.81 0.48 22.19
CA LEU A 183 6.86 1.13 21.38
C LEU A 183 6.69 2.65 21.26
N VAL A 184 5.48 3.17 21.38
CA VAL A 184 5.21 4.63 21.33
C VAL A 184 4.95 5.23 22.70
N SER A 185 5.13 4.45 23.77
CA SER A 185 4.95 4.93 25.15
C SER A 185 5.89 6.09 25.45
N PRO A 186 5.40 7.17 26.08
CA PRO A 186 6.25 8.29 26.52
C PRO A 186 7.26 7.88 27.60
N GLN A 187 7.11 6.70 28.19
CA GLN A 187 8.08 6.13 29.14
C GLN A 187 9.34 5.60 28.45
N LEU A 188 9.29 5.36 27.13
CA LEU A 188 10.47 4.99 26.36
C LEU A 188 11.23 6.25 25.90
N LEU A 189 12.53 6.24 26.09
CA LEU A 189 13.41 7.29 25.58
C LEU A 189 13.40 7.21 24.04
N ASN A 190 12.88 8.25 23.39
CA ASN A 190 12.91 8.34 21.94
C ASN A 190 14.17 9.10 21.46
N ALA A 191 14.50 8.98 20.16
CA ALA A 191 15.70 9.58 19.58
C ALA A 191 15.73 11.11 19.72
N TYR A 192 14.58 11.80 19.68
CA TYR A 192 14.48 13.24 19.87
C TYR A 192 14.80 13.65 21.32
N SER A 193 14.26 12.91 22.28
CA SER A 193 14.53 13.15 23.70
C SER A 193 15.99 12.86 24.06
N ALA A 194 16.56 11.78 23.51
CA ALA A 194 17.97 11.43 23.70
C ALA A 194 18.92 12.52 23.12
N GLY A 195 18.60 13.03 21.91
CA GLY A 195 19.37 14.11 21.27
C GLY A 195 19.34 15.44 22.03
N ASN A 196 18.28 15.68 22.81
CA ASN A 196 18.13 16.89 23.65
C ASN A 196 18.63 16.70 25.09
N GLY A 197 19.34 15.63 25.40
CA GLY A 197 19.92 15.38 26.73
C GLY A 197 18.91 14.97 27.80
N ALA A 198 17.67 14.56 27.40
CA ALA A 198 16.71 14.04 28.34
C ALA A 198 17.18 12.67 28.86
N ALA A 199 17.22 12.50 30.18
CA ALA A 199 17.45 11.21 30.81
C ALA A 199 16.26 10.28 30.55
N ALA A 200 16.52 8.96 30.44
CA ALA A 200 15.45 8.00 30.39
C ALA A 200 14.57 8.14 31.64
N PRO A 201 13.23 8.13 31.51
CA PRO A 201 12.36 8.04 32.67
C PRO A 201 12.71 6.77 33.45
N VAL A 202 12.85 6.87 34.74
CA VAL A 202 13.16 5.77 35.65
C VAL A 202 11.92 4.94 35.90
#